data_14a3c1f3162fa1d1f5b8f44fb11ccdfd
#
_entry.id   14a3c1f3162fa1d1f5b8f44fb11ccdfd
#
_cell.length_a   1.000
_cell.length_b   1.000
_cell.length_c   1.000
_cell.angle_alpha   90.00
_cell.angle_beta   90.00
_cell.angle_gamma   90.00
#
_symmetry.space_group_name_H-M   'P 1'
#
loop_
_entity.id
_entity.type
_entity.pdbx_description
1 polymer ?
#
loop_
_entity_poly.entity_id
_entity_poly.type
_entity_poly.pdbx_seq_one_letter_code
_entity_poly.pdbx_strand_id
1 'polypeptide(L)'
;YEECFKHLMEQVKINEDETNILLAHQFVTVGKNSPELSDSETSSLGGIDNIDYRLFDAFDYVALGHIHKPQAMGREMVRYAGSILKYSFSEIYKDKQATILTISKNKQISLSHHLLKPLRDMREMECSLESLLKRKCEIGNEEDYMHVILTDEEQILDAIGKVRTVYPNVMQISFKNRRHMMQYETIQMKENQIADQNPMELFEQFYKMQNHIDLDEKRAQMAISIFEEVIRCCLLYTSDAADDL
;
A
#
# COMPACT_ATOMS: atom_id res chain seq x y z
N TYR A 1 15.71 15.36 7.30
CA TYR A 1 15.97 14.39 6.23
C TYR A 1 16.29 15.09 4.91
N GLU A 2 15.46 16.04 4.43
CA GLU A 2 15.71 16.82 3.21
C GLU A 2 17.02 17.63 3.27
N GLU A 3 17.37 18.21 4.42
CA GLU A 3 18.63 18.92 4.62
C GLU A 3 19.86 18.01 4.51
N CYS A 4 19.79 16.82 5.09
CA CYS A 4 20.86 15.82 4.93
C CYS A 4 21.00 15.40 3.47
N PHE A 5 19.89 15.26 2.74
CA PHE A 5 19.92 14.95 1.33
C PHE A 5 20.51 16.09 0.50
N LYS A 6 20.16 17.35 0.78
CA LYS A 6 20.79 18.53 0.16
C LYS A 6 22.29 18.55 0.36
N HIS A 7 22.73 18.34 1.60
CA HIS A 7 24.17 18.30 1.90
C HIS A 7 24.89 17.16 1.18
N LEU A 8 24.25 16.00 1.02
CA LEU A 8 24.79 14.90 0.20
C LEU A 8 24.91 15.31 -1.27
N MET A 9 23.91 15.98 -1.82
CA MET A 9 23.91 16.43 -3.22
C MET A 9 24.99 17.48 -3.50
N GLU A 10 25.31 18.35 -2.55
CA GLU A 10 26.41 19.32 -2.67
C GLU A 10 27.77 18.64 -2.82
N GLN A 11 27.93 17.40 -2.33
CA GLN A 11 29.16 16.62 -2.48
C GLN A 11 29.27 15.87 -3.81
N VAL A 12 28.16 15.74 -4.54
CA VAL A 12 28.13 15.07 -5.84
C VAL A 12 28.75 15.97 -6.91
N LYS A 13 29.75 15.45 -7.60
CA LYS A 13 30.38 16.14 -8.73
C LYS A 13 29.62 15.84 -10.01
N ILE A 14 28.89 16.81 -10.50
CA ILE A 14 28.24 16.77 -11.81
C ILE A 14 29.29 17.06 -12.89
N ASN A 15 29.35 16.24 -13.92
CA ASN A 15 30.17 16.47 -15.10
C ASN A 15 29.25 16.91 -16.27
N GLU A 16 29.27 18.17 -16.61
CA GLU A 16 28.42 18.73 -17.68
C GLU A 16 28.75 18.13 -19.06
N ASP A 17 29.96 17.60 -19.25
CA ASP A 17 30.37 16.94 -20.49
C ASP A 17 29.86 15.49 -20.61
N GLU A 18 29.27 14.93 -19.57
CA GLU A 18 28.75 13.56 -19.54
C GLU A 18 27.25 13.55 -19.21
N THR A 19 26.59 12.41 -19.40
CA THR A 19 25.21 12.20 -18.94
C THR A 19 25.21 11.78 -17.49
N ASN A 20 24.59 12.57 -16.63
CA ASN A 20 24.52 12.32 -15.19
C ASN A 20 23.20 11.61 -14.86
N ILE A 21 23.29 10.39 -14.35
CA ILE A 21 22.14 9.58 -13.95
C ILE A 21 22.18 9.33 -12.45
N LEU A 22 21.09 9.61 -11.76
CA LEU A 22 20.89 9.28 -10.35
C LEU A 22 20.00 8.05 -10.21
N LEU A 23 20.42 7.14 -9.33
CA LEU A 23 19.58 6.04 -8.83
C LEU A 23 19.27 6.34 -7.36
N ALA A 24 17.99 6.45 -7.02
CA ALA A 24 17.57 6.76 -5.65
C ALA A 24 16.35 5.94 -5.24
N HIS A 25 16.26 5.61 -3.96
CA HIS A 25 15.10 4.92 -3.39
C HIS A 25 14.49 5.84 -2.33
N GLN A 26 13.58 6.73 -2.76
CA GLN A 26 13.10 7.86 -1.96
C GLN A 26 11.63 8.16 -2.23
N PHE A 27 10.96 8.75 -1.22
CA PHE A 27 9.63 9.32 -1.39
C PHE A 27 9.75 10.75 -1.93
N VAL A 28 9.44 10.93 -3.20
CA VAL A 28 9.62 12.22 -3.91
C VAL A 28 8.28 12.90 -4.08
N THR A 29 8.25 14.21 -3.83
CA THR A 29 7.05 15.03 -3.96
C THR A 29 7.24 16.14 -5.01
N VAL A 30 6.12 16.66 -5.50
CA VAL A 30 6.06 17.84 -6.38
C VAL A 30 5.36 18.97 -5.61
N GLY A 31 6.11 19.75 -4.86
CA GLY A 31 5.55 20.71 -3.91
C GLY A 31 4.72 19.99 -2.83
N LYS A 32 3.40 20.23 -2.81
CA LYS A 32 2.48 19.57 -1.87
C LYS A 32 1.89 18.25 -2.39
N ASN A 33 2.17 17.89 -3.64
CA ASN A 33 1.60 16.70 -4.26
C ASN A 33 2.48 15.49 -4.01
N SER A 34 1.92 14.46 -3.40
CA SER A 34 2.55 13.15 -3.22
C SER A 34 2.34 12.26 -4.46
N PRO A 35 3.21 11.25 -4.66
CA PRO A 35 2.98 10.24 -5.68
C PRO A 35 1.70 9.44 -5.39
N GLU A 36 1.14 8.82 -6.43
CA GLU A 36 0.05 7.86 -6.26
C GLU A 36 0.59 6.57 -5.65
N LEU A 37 -0.03 6.13 -4.55
CA LEU A 37 0.31 4.91 -3.82
C LEU A 37 -0.62 3.76 -4.19
N SER A 38 -0.21 2.54 -3.88
CA SER A 38 -1.03 1.34 -3.81
C SER A 38 -1.21 0.91 -2.35
N ASP A 39 -2.16 0.01 -2.06
CA ASP A 39 -2.46 -0.44 -0.70
C ASP A 39 -1.29 -1.20 -0.03
N SER A 40 -0.32 -1.64 -0.83
CA SER A 40 0.91 -2.28 -0.33
C SER A 40 1.98 -1.30 0.13
N GLU A 41 1.73 0.00 -0.01
CA GLU A 41 2.66 1.08 0.34
C GLU A 41 2.10 1.88 1.50
N THR A 42 2.94 2.18 2.46
CA THR A 42 2.60 3.05 3.59
C THR A 42 3.17 4.44 3.34
N SER A 43 2.32 5.47 3.46
CA SER A 43 2.82 6.84 3.50
C SER A 43 3.59 7.08 4.80
N SER A 44 4.72 7.77 4.71
CA SER A 44 5.44 8.21 5.90
C SER A 44 4.57 9.13 6.73
N LEU A 45 4.44 8.82 8.03
CA LEU A 45 3.71 9.66 8.98
C LEU A 45 4.42 11.03 9.10
N GLY A 46 3.69 12.10 8.77
CA GLY A 46 4.17 13.47 8.90
C GLY A 46 5.09 13.96 7.78
N GLY A 47 5.35 13.16 6.72
CA GLY A 47 6.13 13.60 5.56
C GLY A 47 7.61 13.89 5.83
N ILE A 48 8.16 13.35 6.92
CA ILE A 48 9.55 13.57 7.34
C ILE A 48 10.55 13.10 6.27
N ASP A 49 10.20 12.05 5.52
CA ASP A 49 11.06 11.44 4.49
C ASP A 49 10.84 12.00 3.09
N ASN A 50 10.01 13.04 2.94
CA ASN A 50 9.69 13.63 1.64
C ASN A 50 10.87 14.41 1.09
N ILE A 51 11.15 14.23 -0.21
CA ILE A 51 12.17 14.96 -0.96
C ILE A 51 11.49 15.67 -2.14
N ASP A 52 11.71 16.98 -2.26
CA ASP A 52 11.21 17.71 -3.43
C ASP A 52 12.01 17.34 -4.69
N TYR A 53 11.31 17.02 -5.80
CA TYR A 53 11.91 16.58 -7.06
C TYR A 53 12.93 17.57 -7.64
N ARG A 54 12.84 18.86 -7.30
CA ARG A 54 13.77 19.92 -7.76
C ARG A 54 15.19 19.71 -7.26
N LEU A 55 15.37 18.95 -6.19
CA LEU A 55 16.72 18.60 -5.71
C LEU A 55 17.49 17.72 -6.70
N PHE A 56 16.80 17.20 -7.71
CA PHE A 56 17.38 16.38 -8.76
C PHE A 56 17.64 17.11 -10.07
N ASP A 57 17.48 18.43 -10.10
CA ASP A 57 17.55 19.23 -11.35
C ASP A 57 18.92 19.14 -12.05
N ALA A 58 19.99 18.87 -11.30
CA ALA A 58 21.33 18.70 -11.84
C ALA A 58 21.55 17.38 -12.62
N PHE A 59 20.59 16.43 -12.55
CA PHE A 59 20.71 15.15 -13.22
C PHE A 59 19.89 15.12 -14.52
N ASP A 60 20.44 14.50 -15.56
CA ASP A 60 19.77 14.32 -16.83
C ASP A 60 18.62 13.32 -16.72
N TYR A 61 18.81 12.25 -15.89
CA TYR A 61 17.77 11.25 -15.58
C TYR A 61 17.88 10.81 -14.12
N VAL A 62 16.73 10.58 -13.50
CA VAL A 62 16.62 10.06 -12.13
C VAL A 62 15.71 8.84 -12.12
N ALA A 63 16.28 7.68 -11.85
CA ALA A 63 15.56 6.44 -11.66
C ALA A 63 15.20 6.29 -10.18
N LEU A 64 13.89 6.40 -9.88
CA LEU A 64 13.36 6.30 -8.54
C LEU A 64 12.82 4.89 -8.27
N GLY A 65 13.17 4.33 -7.11
CA GLY A 65 12.51 3.21 -6.47
C GLY A 65 11.66 3.68 -5.29
N HIS A 66 10.99 2.79 -4.62
CA HIS A 66 10.08 2.95 -3.50
C HIS A 66 8.60 2.84 -3.90
N ILE A 67 8.13 3.59 -4.88
CA ILE A 67 6.73 3.59 -5.30
C ILE A 67 6.47 2.53 -6.35
N HIS A 68 5.40 1.74 -6.14
CA HIS A 68 5.06 0.58 -6.97
C HIS A 68 4.36 0.95 -8.28
N LYS A 69 3.77 2.15 -8.37
CA LYS A 69 3.17 2.66 -9.60
C LYS A 69 4.20 3.38 -10.45
N PRO A 70 4.41 2.98 -11.73
CA PRO A 70 5.25 3.76 -12.64
C PRO A 70 4.67 5.16 -12.86
N GLN A 71 5.43 6.20 -12.55
CA GLN A 71 4.98 7.59 -12.69
C GLN A 71 6.15 8.57 -12.70
N ALA A 72 5.97 9.69 -13.40
CA ALA A 72 6.92 10.79 -13.39
C ALA A 72 6.64 11.75 -12.24
N MET A 73 7.69 12.40 -11.72
CA MET A 73 7.61 13.36 -10.63
C MET A 73 8.17 14.73 -11.11
N GLY A 74 7.28 15.69 -11.31
CA GLY A 74 7.60 17.04 -11.76
C GLY A 74 8.05 17.13 -13.21
N ARG A 75 9.01 16.30 -13.63
CA ARG A 75 9.45 16.19 -15.03
C ARG A 75 9.59 14.74 -15.46
N GLU A 76 9.49 14.47 -16.76
CA GLU A 76 9.48 13.12 -17.31
C GLU A 76 10.75 12.31 -16.98
N MET A 77 11.87 13.00 -16.85
CA MET A 77 13.18 12.39 -16.57
C MET A 77 13.42 12.08 -15.09
N VAL A 78 12.50 12.45 -14.17
CA VAL A 78 12.50 12.03 -12.77
C VAL A 78 11.31 11.12 -12.57
N ARG A 79 11.56 9.82 -12.46
CA ARG A 79 10.43 8.90 -12.46
C ARG A 79 10.65 7.62 -11.66
N TYR A 80 9.56 7.13 -11.11
CA TYR A 80 9.47 5.78 -10.56
C TYR A 80 9.34 4.75 -11.67
N ALA A 81 10.17 3.71 -11.60
CA ALA A 81 10.06 2.56 -12.50
C ALA A 81 8.82 1.72 -12.17
N GLY A 82 8.38 1.76 -10.93
CA GLY A 82 7.36 0.90 -10.38
C GLY A 82 7.92 -0.46 -9.92
N SER A 83 7.06 -1.29 -9.35
CA SER A 83 7.41 -2.67 -9.00
C SER A 83 7.30 -3.58 -10.23
N ILE A 84 8.08 -4.66 -10.24
CA ILE A 84 8.07 -5.66 -11.33
C ILE A 84 6.85 -6.58 -11.29
N LEU A 85 6.21 -6.73 -10.12
CA LEU A 85 5.00 -7.52 -9.89
C LEU A 85 3.96 -6.68 -9.16
N LYS A 86 2.71 -7.12 -9.18
CA LYS A 86 1.63 -6.57 -8.33
C LYS A 86 1.80 -7.11 -6.93
N TYR A 87 1.72 -6.24 -5.92
CA TYR A 87 1.85 -6.60 -4.51
C TYR A 87 0.54 -6.42 -3.72
N SER A 88 -0.47 -5.82 -4.35
CA SER A 88 -1.80 -5.66 -3.76
C SER A 88 -2.90 -5.76 -4.82
N PHE A 89 -4.13 -6.05 -4.39
CA PHE A 89 -5.28 -6.08 -5.30
C PHE A 89 -5.67 -4.69 -5.82
N SER A 90 -5.22 -3.60 -5.21
CA SER A 90 -5.38 -2.25 -5.78
C SER A 90 -4.59 -2.02 -7.07
N GLU A 91 -3.68 -2.94 -7.41
CA GLU A 91 -2.83 -2.86 -8.59
C GLU A 91 -3.32 -3.72 -9.77
N ILE A 92 -4.42 -4.45 -9.64
CA ILE A 92 -4.90 -5.43 -10.64
C ILE A 92 -5.15 -4.83 -12.03
N TYR A 93 -5.57 -3.57 -12.08
CA TYR A 93 -5.84 -2.84 -13.33
C TYR A 93 -4.64 -2.05 -13.85
N LYS A 94 -3.44 -2.27 -13.29
CA LYS A 94 -2.23 -1.54 -13.65
C LYS A 94 -1.20 -2.49 -14.25
N ASP A 95 -0.77 -2.20 -15.46
CA ASP A 95 0.30 -2.94 -16.09
C ASP A 95 1.64 -2.65 -15.41
N LYS A 96 2.45 -3.69 -15.26
CA LYS A 96 3.83 -3.59 -14.79
C LYS A 96 4.78 -3.51 -15.97
N GLN A 97 5.81 -2.66 -15.83
CA GLN A 97 6.72 -2.37 -16.94
C GLN A 97 8.15 -2.15 -16.49
N ALA A 98 9.09 -2.42 -17.38
CA ALA A 98 10.45 -1.96 -17.27
C ALA A 98 10.64 -0.70 -18.12
N THR A 99 11.29 0.30 -17.56
CA THR A 99 11.67 1.53 -18.29
C THR A 99 13.05 1.32 -18.90
N ILE A 100 13.15 1.47 -20.22
CA ILE A 100 14.40 1.38 -20.98
C ILE A 100 14.84 2.78 -21.34
N LEU A 101 16.02 3.15 -20.85
CA LEU A 101 16.67 4.42 -21.13
C LEU A 101 17.66 4.24 -22.29
N THR A 102 17.49 5.00 -23.34
CA THR A 102 18.43 5.04 -24.45
C THR A 102 19.10 6.40 -24.53
N ILE A 103 20.43 6.39 -24.50
CA ILE A 103 21.24 7.61 -24.52
C ILE A 103 22.00 7.64 -25.84
N SER A 104 21.81 8.68 -26.63
CA SER A 104 22.54 8.89 -27.89
C SER A 104 23.91 9.53 -27.64
N LYS A 105 24.77 9.52 -28.66
CA LYS A 105 26.10 10.11 -28.59
C LYS A 105 26.09 11.64 -28.29
N ASN A 106 25.01 12.32 -28.63
CA ASN A 106 24.81 13.75 -28.34
C ASN A 106 23.95 13.98 -27.07
N LYS A 107 23.96 13.04 -26.14
CA LYS A 107 23.29 13.09 -24.84
C LYS A 107 21.76 13.20 -24.89
N GLN A 108 21.17 12.99 -26.04
CA GLN A 108 19.70 12.92 -26.10
C GLN A 108 19.22 11.63 -25.43
N ILE A 109 18.31 11.80 -24.48
CA ILE A 109 17.71 10.70 -23.75
C ILE A 109 16.32 10.43 -24.33
N SER A 110 16.05 9.15 -24.58
CA SER A 110 14.73 8.67 -24.92
C SER A 110 14.32 7.53 -23.99
N LEU A 111 13.03 7.49 -23.64
CA LEU A 111 12.44 6.47 -22.80
C LEU A 111 11.52 5.58 -23.64
N SER A 112 11.60 4.29 -23.38
CA SER A 112 10.62 3.31 -23.84
C SER A 112 10.22 2.39 -22.70
N HIS A 113 9.04 1.79 -22.80
CA HIS A 113 8.50 0.93 -21.76
C HIS A 113 8.22 -0.45 -22.31
N HIS A 114 8.69 -1.47 -21.62
CA HIS A 114 8.43 -2.86 -21.95
C HIS A 114 7.50 -3.46 -20.89
N LEU A 115 6.33 -3.95 -21.33
CA LEU A 115 5.36 -4.57 -20.44
C LEU A 115 5.90 -5.89 -19.89
N LEU A 116 5.78 -6.07 -18.58
CA LEU A 116 6.17 -7.28 -17.87
C LEU A 116 4.94 -8.18 -17.70
N LYS A 117 5.05 -9.42 -18.15
CA LYS A 117 4.01 -10.43 -17.97
C LYS A 117 4.43 -11.37 -16.84
N PRO A 118 3.71 -11.40 -15.73
CA PRO A 118 4.02 -12.33 -14.64
C PRO A 118 3.66 -13.77 -15.05
N LEU A 119 4.31 -14.75 -14.41
CA LEU A 119 3.95 -16.17 -14.56
C LEU A 119 2.53 -16.44 -14.03
N ARG A 120 2.19 -15.82 -12.88
CA ARG A 120 0.87 -15.80 -12.25
C ARG A 120 0.52 -14.34 -11.99
N ASP A 121 -0.64 -13.93 -12.47
CA ASP A 121 -1.11 -12.56 -12.25
C ASP A 121 -1.95 -12.46 -10.96
N MET A 122 -2.21 -11.25 -10.52
CA MET A 122 -3.21 -10.96 -9.50
C MET A 122 -4.49 -10.49 -10.17
N ARG A 123 -5.60 -11.10 -9.81
CA ARG A 123 -6.90 -10.77 -10.41
C ARG A 123 -8.01 -10.78 -9.37
N GLU A 124 -9.06 -10.03 -9.66
CA GLU A 124 -10.31 -10.01 -8.91
C GLU A 124 -11.43 -10.61 -9.74
N MET A 125 -12.35 -11.32 -9.09
CA MET A 125 -13.52 -11.92 -9.71
C MET A 125 -14.72 -11.75 -8.80
N GLU A 126 -15.83 -11.24 -9.36
CA GLU A 126 -17.12 -11.13 -8.67
C GLU A 126 -18.11 -12.15 -9.28
N CYS A 127 -18.56 -13.11 -8.49
CA CYS A 127 -19.52 -14.12 -8.94
C CYS A 127 -20.16 -14.88 -7.76
N SER A 128 -21.24 -15.67 -8.02
CA SER A 128 -21.74 -16.63 -7.05
C SER A 128 -20.84 -17.86 -6.98
N LEU A 129 -20.78 -18.49 -5.81
CA LEU A 129 -20.03 -19.75 -5.62
C LEU A 129 -20.44 -20.83 -6.62
N GLU A 130 -21.75 -20.96 -6.89
CA GLU A 130 -22.26 -21.93 -7.86
C GLU A 130 -21.69 -21.68 -9.27
N SER A 131 -21.67 -20.41 -9.71
CA SER A 131 -21.12 -20.03 -11.02
C SER A 131 -19.63 -20.30 -11.09
N LEU A 132 -18.90 -20.03 -10.01
CA LEU A 132 -17.46 -20.28 -9.90
C LEU A 132 -17.17 -21.79 -10.03
N LEU A 133 -17.86 -22.63 -9.23
CA LEU A 133 -17.66 -24.08 -9.24
C LEU A 133 -18.05 -24.73 -10.58
N LYS A 134 -19.04 -24.18 -11.27
CA LYS A 134 -19.43 -24.61 -12.62
C LYS A 134 -18.55 -24.02 -13.72
N ARG A 135 -17.51 -23.27 -13.39
CA ARG A 135 -16.59 -22.59 -14.32
C ARG A 135 -17.32 -21.74 -15.37
N LYS A 136 -18.41 -21.07 -14.94
CA LYS A 136 -19.20 -20.16 -15.79
C LYS A 136 -18.74 -18.72 -15.71
N CYS A 137 -17.88 -18.38 -14.75
CA CYS A 137 -17.26 -17.08 -14.65
C CYS A 137 -16.12 -16.96 -15.65
N GLU A 138 -15.78 -15.74 -16.05
CA GLU A 138 -14.64 -15.50 -16.91
C GLU A 138 -13.36 -16.04 -16.29
N ILE A 139 -12.71 -16.96 -16.99
CA ILE A 139 -11.61 -17.73 -16.46
C ILE A 139 -10.33 -17.24 -17.14
N GLY A 140 -9.46 -16.58 -16.41
CA GLY A 140 -8.06 -16.45 -16.79
C GLY A 140 -7.28 -17.72 -16.41
N ASN A 141 -6.02 -17.57 -16.05
CA ASN A 141 -5.22 -18.68 -15.55
C ASN A 141 -5.70 -19.11 -14.16
N GLU A 142 -6.05 -20.37 -13.97
CA GLU A 142 -6.48 -20.92 -12.68
C GLU A 142 -5.39 -20.84 -11.60
N GLU A 143 -4.13 -20.74 -12.01
CA GLU A 143 -2.97 -20.58 -11.13
C GLU A 143 -2.72 -19.14 -10.67
N ASP A 144 -3.50 -18.16 -11.15
CA ASP A 144 -3.36 -16.77 -10.72
C ASP A 144 -3.72 -16.57 -9.25
N TYR A 145 -3.20 -15.51 -8.67
CA TYR A 145 -3.54 -15.08 -7.31
C TYR A 145 -4.88 -14.35 -7.34
N MET A 146 -5.90 -14.93 -6.67
CA MET A 146 -7.28 -14.48 -6.81
C MET A 146 -7.79 -13.78 -5.55
N HIS A 147 -8.46 -12.66 -5.75
CA HIS A 147 -9.45 -12.12 -4.83
C HIS A 147 -10.83 -12.44 -5.38
N VAL A 148 -11.60 -13.23 -4.65
CA VAL A 148 -12.94 -13.64 -5.05
C VAL A 148 -13.98 -12.92 -4.22
N ILE A 149 -14.87 -12.18 -4.88
CA ILE A 149 -15.99 -11.49 -4.26
C ILE A 149 -17.24 -12.32 -4.51
N LEU A 150 -17.72 -12.98 -3.47
CA LEU A 150 -18.91 -13.82 -3.55
C LEU A 150 -20.19 -12.99 -3.42
N THR A 151 -21.12 -13.21 -4.36
CA THR A 151 -22.41 -12.50 -4.42
C THR A 151 -23.55 -13.26 -3.77
N ASP A 152 -23.26 -14.41 -3.15
CA ASP A 152 -24.26 -15.27 -2.53
C ASP A 152 -24.88 -14.59 -1.30
N GLU A 153 -26.22 -14.61 -1.20
CA GLU A 153 -26.95 -14.03 -0.07
C GLU A 153 -26.92 -14.93 1.18
N GLU A 154 -26.72 -16.24 0.99
CA GLU A 154 -26.65 -17.22 2.06
C GLU A 154 -25.22 -17.37 2.61
N GLN A 155 -25.15 -17.74 3.89
CA GLN A 155 -23.85 -18.00 4.52
C GLN A 155 -23.24 -19.28 3.94
N ILE A 156 -22.05 -19.16 3.38
CA ILE A 156 -21.31 -20.28 2.82
C ILE A 156 -20.34 -20.83 3.88
N LEU A 157 -20.57 -22.08 4.28
CA LEU A 157 -19.61 -22.80 5.12
C LEU A 157 -18.39 -23.19 4.30
N ASP A 158 -17.18 -22.94 4.85
CA ASP A 158 -15.90 -23.23 4.22
C ASP A 158 -15.79 -22.68 2.78
N ALA A 159 -16.12 -21.41 2.62
CA ALA A 159 -16.05 -20.73 1.32
C ALA A 159 -14.65 -20.83 0.69
N ILE A 160 -13.60 -20.62 1.47
CA ILE A 160 -12.22 -20.64 0.98
C ILE A 160 -11.80 -22.04 0.50
N GLY A 161 -12.18 -23.10 1.21
CA GLY A 161 -11.92 -24.49 0.79
C GLY A 161 -12.60 -24.80 -0.53
N LYS A 162 -13.86 -24.39 -0.69
CA LYS A 162 -14.62 -24.57 -1.94
C LYS A 162 -14.01 -23.80 -3.11
N VAL A 163 -13.65 -22.54 -2.93
CA VAL A 163 -13.01 -21.72 -3.97
C VAL A 163 -11.65 -22.31 -4.39
N ARG A 164 -10.87 -22.82 -3.43
CA ARG A 164 -9.57 -23.45 -3.71
C ARG A 164 -9.65 -24.70 -4.58
N THR A 165 -10.81 -25.34 -4.70
CA THR A 165 -10.98 -26.46 -5.63
C THR A 165 -10.88 -26.04 -7.10
N VAL A 166 -11.08 -24.75 -7.40
CA VAL A 166 -11.00 -24.17 -8.75
C VAL A 166 -9.78 -23.24 -8.88
N TYR A 167 -9.55 -22.40 -7.88
CA TYR A 167 -8.44 -21.45 -7.81
C TYR A 167 -7.55 -21.78 -6.60
N PRO A 168 -6.53 -22.62 -6.76
CA PRO A 168 -5.70 -23.08 -5.63
C PRO A 168 -4.98 -21.91 -4.94
N ASN A 169 -4.66 -20.84 -5.68
CA ASN A 169 -3.96 -19.67 -5.18
C ASN A 169 -4.90 -18.52 -4.80
N VAL A 170 -6.14 -18.83 -4.35
CA VAL A 170 -6.99 -17.77 -3.80
C VAL A 170 -6.36 -17.21 -2.52
N MET A 171 -6.17 -15.88 -2.51
CA MET A 171 -5.56 -15.15 -1.39
C MET A 171 -6.60 -14.49 -0.50
N GLN A 172 -7.69 -14.00 -1.11
CA GLN A 172 -8.71 -13.25 -0.40
C GLN A 172 -10.11 -13.64 -0.89
N ILE A 173 -11.05 -13.71 0.05
CA ILE A 173 -12.49 -13.80 -0.23
C ILE A 173 -13.20 -12.66 0.46
N SER A 174 -14.08 -12.00 -0.28
CA SER A 174 -15.02 -11.00 0.23
C SER A 174 -16.45 -11.40 -0.12
N PHE A 175 -17.42 -10.85 0.60
CA PHE A 175 -18.84 -11.11 0.35
C PHE A 175 -19.55 -9.81 0.03
N LYS A 176 -20.19 -9.76 -1.15
CA LYS A 176 -21.02 -8.63 -1.58
C LYS A 176 -22.50 -8.98 -1.39
N ASN A 177 -22.92 -9.11 -0.13
CA ASN A 177 -24.32 -9.33 0.18
C ASN A 177 -24.87 -8.19 1.04
N ARG A 178 -26.20 -8.00 1.04
CA ARG A 178 -26.88 -6.92 1.78
C ARG A 178 -26.54 -6.89 3.27
N ARG A 179 -26.34 -8.05 3.88
CA ARG A 179 -26.03 -8.16 5.32
C ARG A 179 -24.62 -7.62 5.62
N HIS A 180 -23.63 -7.92 4.77
CA HIS A 180 -22.28 -7.38 4.89
C HIS A 180 -22.25 -5.89 4.60
N MET A 181 -22.98 -5.40 3.57
CA MET A 181 -23.06 -3.96 3.29
C MET A 181 -23.66 -3.19 4.47
N MET A 182 -24.73 -3.67 5.08
CA MET A 182 -25.30 -3.03 6.30
C MET A 182 -24.33 -3.05 7.49
N GLN A 183 -23.53 -4.12 7.64
CA GLN A 183 -22.49 -4.17 8.66
C GLN A 183 -21.36 -3.17 8.37
N TYR A 184 -20.89 -3.07 7.13
CA TYR A 184 -19.86 -2.10 6.72
C TYR A 184 -20.33 -0.65 6.87
N GLU A 185 -21.55 -0.32 6.44
CA GLU A 185 -22.13 1.03 6.65
C GLU A 185 -22.24 1.37 8.14
N THR A 186 -22.62 0.41 8.98
CA THR A 186 -22.68 0.58 10.43
C THR A 186 -21.29 0.75 11.05
N ILE A 187 -20.27 0.09 10.50
CA ILE A 187 -18.87 0.22 10.95
C ILE A 187 -18.30 1.57 10.50
N GLN A 188 -18.47 1.98 9.24
CA GLN A 188 -18.01 3.29 8.77
C GLN A 188 -18.68 4.47 9.46
N MET A 189 -19.98 4.37 9.78
CA MET A 189 -20.64 5.39 10.61
C MET A 189 -20.06 5.46 12.02
N LYS A 190 -19.55 4.34 12.54
CA LYS A 190 -18.84 4.29 13.84
C LYS A 190 -17.40 4.76 13.74
N GLU A 191 -16.69 4.49 12.66
CA GLU A 191 -15.30 4.94 12.46
C GLU A 191 -15.18 6.47 12.50
N ASN A 192 -16.15 7.19 11.93
CA ASN A 192 -16.18 8.65 12.02
C ASN A 192 -16.46 9.18 13.46
N GLN A 193 -16.93 8.33 14.38
CA GLN A 193 -17.11 8.64 15.80
C GLN A 193 -15.97 8.12 16.69
N ILE A 194 -15.12 7.25 16.17
CA ILE A 194 -14.03 6.57 16.89
C ILE A 194 -12.86 7.53 17.20
N ALA A 195 -12.65 8.55 16.36
CA ALA A 195 -11.52 9.47 16.52
C ALA A 195 -11.53 10.25 17.84
N ASP A 196 -12.69 10.38 18.50
CA ASP A 196 -12.85 11.10 19.77
C ASP A 196 -13.14 10.19 20.99
N GLN A 197 -13.15 8.85 20.81
CA GLN A 197 -13.47 7.93 21.90
C GLN A 197 -12.22 7.48 22.68
N ASN A 198 -12.40 7.27 23.99
CA ASN A 198 -11.36 6.73 24.85
C ASN A 198 -11.00 5.29 24.42
N PRO A 199 -9.70 4.94 24.28
CA PRO A 199 -9.26 3.59 23.94
C PRO A 199 -9.88 2.47 24.77
N MET A 200 -10.16 2.73 26.04
CA MET A 200 -10.80 1.78 26.93
C MET A 200 -12.27 1.50 26.55
N GLU A 201 -13.01 2.52 26.18
CA GLU A 201 -14.41 2.37 25.72
C GLU A 201 -14.49 1.56 24.43
N LEU A 202 -13.52 1.78 23.51
CA LEU A 202 -13.40 0.99 22.28
C LEU A 202 -13.09 -0.48 22.59
N PHE A 203 -12.22 -0.73 23.54
CA PHE A 203 -11.89 -2.08 23.96
C PHE A 203 -13.08 -2.80 24.62
N GLU A 204 -13.85 -2.14 25.45
CA GLU A 204 -15.06 -2.69 26.06
C GLU A 204 -16.10 -3.08 25.00
N GLN A 205 -16.33 -2.19 24.01
CA GLN A 205 -17.25 -2.46 22.91
C GLN A 205 -16.76 -3.66 22.07
N PHE A 206 -15.46 -3.72 21.74
CA PHE A 206 -14.87 -4.84 21.04
C PHE A 206 -15.00 -6.15 21.80
N TYR A 207 -14.68 -6.13 23.10
CA TYR A 207 -14.78 -7.31 23.95
C TYR A 207 -16.21 -7.85 24.02
N LYS A 208 -17.20 -6.96 24.20
CA LYS A 208 -18.62 -7.31 24.23
C LYS A 208 -19.07 -7.88 22.89
N MET A 209 -18.62 -7.31 21.78
CA MET A 209 -18.95 -7.78 20.44
C MET A 209 -18.39 -9.20 20.18
N GLN A 210 -17.16 -9.47 20.62
CA GLN A 210 -16.50 -10.76 20.38
C GLN A 210 -16.98 -11.87 21.32
N ASN A 211 -17.24 -11.56 22.58
CA ASN A 211 -17.54 -12.55 23.61
C ASN A 211 -19.03 -12.64 23.98
N HIS A 212 -19.86 -11.71 23.49
CA HIS A 212 -21.29 -11.58 23.80
C HIS A 212 -21.59 -11.41 25.31
N ILE A 213 -20.61 -10.98 26.08
CA ILE A 213 -20.69 -10.67 27.52
C ILE A 213 -20.01 -9.34 27.79
N ASP A 214 -20.41 -8.65 28.86
CA ASP A 214 -19.75 -7.44 29.28
C ASP A 214 -18.38 -7.71 29.93
N LEU A 215 -17.47 -6.75 29.81
CA LEU A 215 -16.15 -6.84 30.43
C LEU A 215 -16.29 -6.74 31.95
N ASP A 216 -15.77 -7.72 32.69
CA ASP A 216 -15.78 -7.68 34.14
C ASP A 216 -14.71 -6.72 34.69
N GLU A 217 -14.92 -6.26 35.93
CA GLU A 217 -14.08 -5.25 36.59
C GLU A 217 -12.60 -5.64 36.65
N LYS A 218 -12.29 -6.92 36.89
CA LYS A 218 -10.91 -7.43 36.95
C LYS A 218 -10.20 -7.35 35.59
N ARG A 219 -10.88 -7.72 34.53
CA ARG A 219 -10.33 -7.62 33.17
C ARG A 219 -10.24 -6.17 32.70
N ALA A 220 -11.21 -5.33 33.09
CA ALA A 220 -11.16 -3.89 32.82
C ALA A 220 -9.93 -3.23 33.47
N GLN A 221 -9.66 -3.51 34.74
CA GLN A 221 -8.47 -3.00 35.44
C GLN A 221 -7.16 -3.50 34.80
N MET A 222 -7.11 -4.75 34.35
CA MET A 222 -5.94 -5.27 33.62
C MET A 222 -5.75 -4.57 32.26
N ALA A 223 -6.81 -4.33 31.52
CA ALA A 223 -6.75 -3.60 30.25
C ALA A 223 -6.26 -2.16 30.46
N ILE A 224 -6.79 -1.45 31.45
CA ILE A 224 -6.35 -0.08 31.80
C ILE A 224 -4.86 -0.06 32.10
N SER A 225 -4.35 -0.98 32.91
CA SER A 225 -2.93 -1.01 33.26
C SER A 225 -2.03 -1.25 32.02
N ILE A 226 -2.47 -2.07 31.07
CA ILE A 226 -1.75 -2.30 29.81
C ILE A 226 -1.77 -1.04 28.93
N PHE A 227 -2.93 -0.38 28.77
CA PHE A 227 -3.01 0.86 28.00
C PHE A 227 -2.13 1.96 28.57
N GLU A 228 -2.14 2.15 29.90
CA GLU A 228 -1.28 3.13 30.58
C GLU A 228 0.21 2.83 30.36
N GLU A 229 0.62 1.57 30.42
CA GLU A 229 2.00 1.16 30.18
C GLU A 229 2.42 1.41 28.73
N VAL A 230 1.58 1.06 27.75
CA VAL A 230 1.86 1.31 26.32
C VAL A 230 1.96 2.80 26.05
N ILE A 231 1.02 3.61 26.53
CA ILE A 231 1.05 5.07 26.34
C ILE A 231 2.32 5.66 26.96
N ARG A 232 2.70 5.22 28.15
CA ARG A 232 3.93 5.68 28.82
C ARG A 232 5.19 5.30 28.01
N CYS A 233 5.26 4.07 27.47
CA CYS A 233 6.37 3.64 26.65
C CYS A 233 6.45 4.43 25.33
N CYS A 234 5.32 4.72 24.69
CA CYS A 234 5.29 5.54 23.48
C CYS A 234 5.75 6.99 23.72
N LEU A 235 5.35 7.58 24.87
CA LEU A 235 5.77 8.95 25.22
C LEU A 235 7.26 9.02 25.59
N LEU A 236 7.84 8.00 26.21
CA LEU A 236 9.28 7.93 26.50
C LEU A 236 10.10 7.79 25.20
N TYR A 237 9.61 7.06 24.20
CA TYR A 237 10.30 6.89 22.93
C TYR A 237 10.32 8.16 22.06
N THR A 238 9.36 9.08 22.28
CA THR A 238 9.32 10.38 21.59
C THR A 238 10.14 11.45 22.31
N SER A 239 10.44 11.31 23.62
CA SER A 239 11.26 12.26 24.38
C SER A 239 12.77 12.00 24.24
N ASP A 240 13.21 10.74 24.13
CA ASP A 240 14.62 10.40 23.96
C ASP A 240 15.17 10.72 22.56
N ALA A 241 14.29 10.87 21.56
CA ALA A 241 14.69 11.30 20.21
C ALA A 241 14.88 12.82 20.06
N ALA A 242 14.51 13.61 21.07
CA ALA A 242 14.63 15.07 21.07
C ALA A 242 15.86 15.60 21.81
N ASP A 243 16.52 14.75 22.63
CA ASP A 243 17.68 15.15 23.46
C ASP A 243 19.05 14.75 22.85
N ASP A 244 19.08 14.11 21.69
CA ASP A 244 20.30 13.69 20.97
C ASP A 244 20.56 14.49 19.67
N LEU A 245 20.11 15.76 19.59
CA LEU A 245 20.42 16.69 18.50
C LEU A 245 21.09 17.96 19.01
#